data_c4df9718ed7767531e19e76cb3f7435a
#
_entry.id   c4df9718ed7767531e19e76cb3f7435a
#
_cell.length_a   1.000
_cell.length_b   1.000
_cell.length_c   1.000
_cell.angle_alpha   90.00
_cell.angle_beta   90.00
_cell.angle_gamma   90.00
#
_symmetry.space_group_name_H-M   'P 1'
#
loop_
_entity.id
_entity.type
_entity.pdbx_description
1 polymer ?
#
loop_
_entity_poly.entity_id
_entity_poly.type
_entity_poly.pdbx_seq_one_letter_code
_entity_poly.pdbx_strand_id
1 'polypeptide(L)'
;MPPRTSLFTPVLLVGCFIIMVSFAVRASFGVFQIPIAAEFGWLRTEFSLAIAIQNLAWGVGQPIFGAIAEKIGDRKAIVIGAVLYAIGLVLSAGSTTPLEHQAYAWLVGFGIAGTGFGVILAVVGRAASDDNRSMSLAIATAAGSAGQVFGAPVAEWLLTMMSWQMVFMTFAAAIMAMLLTLPLMRAPVTANKAELEESMGQILVKAFRDPSFTLIFLGFFSCGYQLGFITAHFPAFVTELCGPILPGGVLHNIGITSTSALGAVAISLIGLANIVGTLTAGWAGKRFSKKYLLAGIY
;
A
#
# COMPACT_ATOMS: atom_id res chain seq x y z
N MET A 1 13.41 24.78 -28.80
CA MET A 1 13.42 23.75 -27.76
C MET A 1 12.00 23.65 -27.22
N PRO A 2 11.34 22.49 -27.24
CA PRO A 2 10.05 22.36 -26.56
C PRO A 2 10.24 22.68 -25.07
N PRO A 3 9.23 23.28 -24.41
CA PRO A 3 9.33 23.60 -22.98
C PRO A 3 9.60 22.31 -22.20
N ARG A 4 10.62 22.32 -21.35
CA ARG A 4 10.91 21.20 -20.44
C ARG A 4 9.67 20.99 -19.57
N THR A 5 8.96 19.92 -19.81
CA THR A 5 7.82 19.53 -18.97
C THR A 5 8.32 19.25 -17.56
N SER A 6 7.74 19.94 -16.57
CA SER A 6 8.11 19.77 -15.17
C SER A 6 7.90 18.30 -14.73
N LEU A 7 8.89 17.72 -14.05
CA LEU A 7 8.75 16.40 -13.45
C LEU A 7 7.66 16.40 -12.37
N PHE A 8 7.62 17.45 -11.55
CA PHE A 8 6.65 17.59 -10.46
C PHE A 8 5.37 18.22 -10.96
N THR A 9 4.44 17.36 -11.42
CA THR A 9 3.09 17.77 -11.82
C THR A 9 2.13 17.68 -10.63
N PRO A 10 1.03 18.45 -10.59
CA PRO A 10 0.00 18.30 -9.55
C PRO A 10 -0.54 16.87 -9.46
N VAL A 11 -0.63 16.16 -10.57
CA VAL A 11 -1.06 14.75 -10.62
C VAL A 11 -0.07 13.85 -9.88
N LEU A 12 1.23 14.03 -10.10
CA LEU A 12 2.27 13.28 -9.39
C LEU A 12 2.22 13.55 -7.88
N LEU A 13 2.14 14.82 -7.48
CA LEU A 13 2.14 15.19 -6.05
C LEU A 13 0.91 14.64 -5.33
N VAL A 14 -0.28 14.78 -5.90
CA VAL A 14 -1.51 14.22 -5.34
C VAL A 14 -1.46 12.71 -5.32
N GLY A 15 -0.99 12.06 -6.40
CA GLY A 15 -0.82 10.61 -6.46
C GLY A 15 0.12 10.10 -5.38
N CYS A 16 1.27 10.76 -5.18
CA CYS A 16 2.22 10.47 -4.11
C CYS A 16 1.57 10.57 -2.72
N PHE A 17 0.80 11.64 -2.48
CA PHE A 17 0.12 11.84 -1.20
C PHE A 17 -0.91 10.76 -0.92
N ILE A 18 -1.76 10.42 -1.91
CA ILE A 18 -2.78 9.37 -1.77
C ILE A 18 -2.14 8.01 -1.49
N ILE A 19 -1.14 7.61 -2.27
CA ILE A 19 -0.42 6.34 -2.03
C ILE A 19 0.25 6.35 -0.66
N MET A 20 0.91 7.44 -0.27
CA MET A 20 1.60 7.56 1.01
C MET A 20 0.63 7.34 2.18
N VAL A 21 -0.52 8.02 2.18
CA VAL A 21 -1.54 7.85 3.24
C VAL A 21 -2.12 6.44 3.25
N SER A 22 -2.51 5.92 2.07
CA SER A 22 -3.08 4.58 1.94
C SER A 22 -2.11 3.49 2.44
N PHE A 23 -0.83 3.60 2.09
CA PHE A 23 0.19 2.63 2.50
C PHE A 23 0.72 2.84 3.92
N ALA A 24 0.62 4.04 4.48
CA ALA A 24 0.88 4.27 5.90
C ALA A 24 -0.10 3.47 6.76
N VAL A 25 -1.40 3.56 6.46
CA VAL A 25 -2.44 2.77 7.14
C VAL A 25 -2.21 1.28 6.93
N ARG A 26 -1.95 0.83 5.67
CA ARG A 26 -1.70 -0.58 5.38
C ARG A 26 -0.50 -1.14 6.13
N ALA A 27 0.61 -0.42 6.19
CA ALA A 27 1.85 -0.88 6.82
C ALA A 27 1.75 -0.99 8.34
N SER A 28 0.77 -0.34 8.96
CA SER A 28 0.57 -0.35 10.41
C SER A 28 -0.24 -1.55 10.92
N PHE A 29 -0.91 -2.32 10.05
CA PHE A 29 -1.80 -3.40 10.51
C PHE A 29 -1.11 -4.43 11.42
N GLY A 30 0.15 -4.77 11.18
CA GLY A 30 0.90 -5.71 12.02
C GLY A 30 1.08 -5.26 13.47
N VAL A 31 1.04 -3.95 13.75
CA VAL A 31 1.17 -3.36 15.09
C VAL A 31 -0.07 -3.67 15.95
N PHE A 32 -1.23 -3.83 15.32
CA PHE A 32 -2.50 -4.08 16.03
C PHE A 32 -2.71 -5.54 16.42
N GLN A 33 -1.90 -6.48 15.95
CA GLN A 33 -2.06 -7.91 16.23
C GLN A 33 -2.07 -8.20 17.74
N ILE A 34 -1.10 -7.64 18.47
CA ILE A 34 -0.96 -7.90 19.91
C ILE A 34 -2.09 -7.25 20.71
N PRO A 35 -2.41 -5.94 20.53
CA PRO A 35 -3.50 -5.30 21.25
C PRO A 35 -4.86 -5.98 21.06
N ILE A 36 -5.20 -6.34 19.82
CA ILE A 36 -6.49 -6.98 19.51
C ILE A 36 -6.54 -8.41 20.07
N ALA A 37 -5.47 -9.18 19.92
CA ALA A 37 -5.39 -10.52 20.47
C ALA A 37 -5.49 -10.52 22.01
N ALA A 38 -4.87 -9.54 22.67
CA ALA A 38 -4.91 -9.41 24.12
C ALA A 38 -6.32 -9.02 24.64
N GLU A 39 -7.04 -8.16 23.93
CA GLU A 39 -8.37 -7.69 24.34
C GLU A 39 -9.45 -8.78 24.21
N PHE A 40 -9.42 -9.55 23.13
CA PHE A 40 -10.48 -10.52 22.81
C PHE A 40 -10.04 -11.99 22.99
N GLY A 41 -8.78 -12.25 23.30
CA GLY A 41 -8.26 -13.61 23.39
C GLY A 41 -8.17 -14.33 22.01
N TRP A 42 -8.11 -13.57 20.91
CA TRP A 42 -8.04 -14.18 19.59
C TRP A 42 -6.70 -14.86 19.35
N LEU A 43 -6.76 -15.98 18.62
CA LEU A 43 -5.55 -16.61 18.14
C LEU A 43 -4.86 -15.71 17.10
N ARG A 44 -3.52 -15.74 17.06
CA ARG A 44 -2.76 -14.99 16.04
C ARG A 44 -3.11 -15.41 14.63
N THR A 45 -3.46 -16.66 14.43
CA THR A 45 -3.92 -17.18 13.13
C THR A 45 -5.20 -16.51 12.65
N GLU A 46 -6.10 -16.13 13.55
CA GLU A 46 -7.37 -15.44 13.21
C GLU A 46 -7.10 -14.02 12.71
N PHE A 47 -6.22 -13.27 13.39
CA PHE A 47 -5.80 -11.95 12.93
C PHE A 47 -4.99 -12.03 11.63
N SER A 48 -4.06 -12.99 11.52
CA SER A 48 -3.26 -13.19 10.31
C SER A 48 -4.13 -13.57 9.11
N LEU A 49 -5.23 -14.32 9.33
CA LEU A 49 -6.19 -14.65 8.30
C LEU A 49 -6.91 -13.37 7.80
N ALA A 50 -7.26 -12.43 8.68
CA ALA A 50 -7.82 -11.16 8.27
C ALA A 50 -6.85 -10.37 7.35
N ILE A 51 -5.55 -10.34 7.68
CA ILE A 51 -4.54 -9.71 6.81
C ILE A 51 -4.39 -10.47 5.48
N ALA A 52 -4.45 -11.80 5.50
CA ALA A 52 -4.40 -12.59 4.27
C ALA A 52 -5.61 -12.30 3.36
N ILE A 53 -6.82 -12.23 3.94
CA ILE A 53 -8.05 -11.85 3.24
C ILE A 53 -7.93 -10.44 2.66
N GLN A 54 -7.42 -9.48 3.43
CA GLN A 54 -7.18 -8.11 2.98
C GLN A 54 -6.23 -8.08 1.76
N ASN A 55 -5.13 -8.83 1.78
CA ASN A 55 -4.19 -8.89 0.67
C ASN A 55 -4.81 -9.59 -0.57
N LEU A 56 -5.61 -10.64 -0.36
CA LEU A 56 -6.35 -11.31 -1.43
C LEU A 56 -7.37 -10.35 -2.07
N ALA A 57 -8.16 -9.66 -1.26
CA ALA A 57 -9.13 -8.67 -1.73
C ALA A 57 -8.44 -7.51 -2.48
N TRP A 58 -7.27 -7.06 -2.00
CA TRP A 58 -6.44 -6.09 -2.70
C TRP A 58 -6.00 -6.60 -4.07
N GLY A 59 -5.48 -7.83 -4.15
CA GLY A 59 -5.06 -8.45 -5.42
C GLY A 59 -6.21 -8.59 -6.42
N VAL A 60 -7.34 -9.16 -6.00
CA VAL A 60 -8.56 -9.30 -6.82
C VAL A 60 -9.15 -7.94 -7.20
N GLY A 61 -9.08 -6.98 -6.30
CA GLY A 61 -9.56 -5.62 -6.52
C GLY A 61 -8.78 -4.83 -7.58
N GLN A 62 -7.48 -5.12 -7.79
CA GLN A 62 -6.64 -4.38 -8.73
C GLN A 62 -7.22 -4.31 -10.16
N PRO A 63 -7.53 -5.43 -10.83
CA PRO A 63 -8.11 -5.38 -12.16
C PRO A 63 -9.52 -4.77 -12.16
N ILE A 64 -10.31 -4.98 -11.10
CA ILE A 64 -11.65 -4.42 -10.97
C ILE A 64 -11.58 -2.90 -10.90
N PHE A 65 -10.74 -2.33 -10.05
CA PHE A 65 -10.56 -0.89 -9.93
C PHE A 65 -9.89 -0.27 -11.15
N GLY A 66 -9.02 -1.02 -11.86
CA GLY A 66 -8.53 -0.63 -13.18
C GLY A 66 -9.67 -0.41 -14.16
N ALA A 67 -10.56 -1.40 -14.30
CA ALA A 67 -11.74 -1.30 -15.18
C ALA A 67 -12.73 -0.21 -14.75
N ILE A 68 -12.94 -0.01 -13.44
CA ILE A 68 -13.76 1.08 -12.91
C ILE A 68 -13.15 2.43 -13.30
N ALA A 69 -11.82 2.60 -13.13
CA ALA A 69 -11.12 3.83 -13.47
C ALA A 69 -11.23 4.17 -14.97
N GLU A 70 -11.14 3.17 -15.83
CA GLU A 70 -11.33 3.35 -17.29
C GLU A 70 -12.77 3.73 -17.66
N LYS A 71 -13.78 3.09 -17.02
CA LYS A 71 -15.19 3.29 -17.36
C LYS A 71 -15.78 4.59 -16.82
N ILE A 72 -15.51 4.93 -15.57
CA ILE A 72 -16.15 6.08 -14.89
C ILE A 72 -15.17 7.17 -14.49
N GLY A 73 -13.88 6.96 -14.73
CA GLY A 73 -12.79 7.89 -14.47
C GLY A 73 -12.05 7.65 -13.16
N ASP A 74 -10.77 7.95 -13.17
CA ASP A 74 -9.83 7.69 -12.07
C ASP A 74 -10.28 8.28 -10.74
N ARG A 75 -10.76 9.51 -10.71
CA ARG A 75 -11.20 10.18 -9.48
C ARG A 75 -12.34 9.44 -8.79
N LYS A 76 -13.33 8.99 -9.58
CA LYS A 76 -14.47 8.25 -9.03
C LYS A 76 -14.03 6.90 -8.50
N ALA A 77 -13.11 6.21 -9.20
CA ALA A 77 -12.52 4.96 -8.73
C ALA A 77 -11.79 5.16 -7.39
N ILE A 78 -10.98 6.21 -7.26
CA ILE A 78 -10.27 6.54 -6.01
C ILE A 78 -11.25 6.86 -4.88
N VAL A 79 -12.32 7.62 -5.15
CA VAL A 79 -13.36 7.91 -4.14
C VAL A 79 -14.03 6.64 -3.67
N ILE A 80 -14.43 5.75 -4.57
CA ILE A 80 -15.05 4.46 -4.23
C ILE A 80 -14.08 3.64 -3.36
N GLY A 81 -12.80 3.55 -3.77
CA GLY A 81 -11.78 2.88 -2.99
C GLY A 81 -11.59 3.45 -1.59
N ALA A 82 -11.48 4.78 -1.47
CA ALA A 82 -11.31 5.45 -0.19
C ALA A 82 -12.53 5.24 0.74
N VAL A 83 -13.75 5.30 0.20
CA VAL A 83 -14.98 5.05 0.96
C VAL A 83 -15.02 3.60 1.46
N LEU A 84 -14.71 2.62 0.61
CA LEU A 84 -14.65 1.21 1.02
C LEU A 84 -13.58 1.00 2.10
N TYR A 85 -12.41 1.64 1.95
CA TYR A 85 -11.33 1.56 2.93
C TYR A 85 -11.77 2.13 4.29
N ALA A 86 -12.35 3.34 4.29
CA ALA A 86 -12.82 3.99 5.50
C ALA A 86 -13.94 3.18 6.19
N ILE A 87 -14.92 2.69 5.43
CA ILE A 87 -16.00 1.84 5.96
C ILE A 87 -15.40 0.55 6.55
N GLY A 88 -14.48 -0.10 5.85
CA GLY A 88 -13.80 -1.31 6.34
C GLY A 88 -13.08 -1.06 7.67
N LEU A 89 -12.38 0.06 7.83
CA LEU A 89 -11.70 0.44 9.07
C LEU A 89 -12.70 0.73 10.21
N VAL A 90 -13.76 1.49 9.93
CA VAL A 90 -14.79 1.80 10.93
C VAL A 90 -15.50 0.54 11.43
N LEU A 91 -15.88 -0.35 10.52
CA LEU A 91 -16.50 -1.62 10.88
C LEU A 91 -15.52 -2.53 11.63
N SER A 92 -14.25 -2.59 11.21
CA SER A 92 -13.22 -3.34 11.92
C SER A 92 -12.99 -2.83 13.36
N ALA A 93 -13.11 -1.51 13.57
CA ALA A 93 -13.02 -0.91 14.91
C ALA A 93 -14.15 -1.37 15.85
N GLY A 94 -15.32 -1.73 15.30
CA GLY A 94 -16.45 -2.25 16.05
C GLY A 94 -16.53 -3.77 16.12
N SER A 95 -15.60 -4.51 15.50
CA SER A 95 -15.62 -5.97 15.48
C SER A 95 -15.26 -6.55 16.85
N THR A 96 -16.04 -7.54 17.28
CA THR A 96 -15.84 -8.27 18.55
C THR A 96 -15.48 -9.73 18.32
N THR A 97 -15.69 -10.22 17.09
CA THR A 97 -15.39 -11.59 16.69
C THR A 97 -14.35 -11.63 15.54
N PRO A 98 -13.51 -12.67 15.47
CA PRO A 98 -12.56 -12.84 14.37
C PRO A 98 -13.23 -12.84 12.99
N LEU A 99 -14.41 -13.47 12.89
CA LEU A 99 -15.15 -13.59 11.63
C LEU A 99 -15.62 -12.20 11.10
N GLU A 100 -16.10 -11.34 11.99
CA GLU A 100 -16.46 -9.96 11.64
C GLU A 100 -15.24 -9.20 11.11
N HIS A 101 -14.13 -9.26 11.84
CA HIS A 101 -12.88 -8.60 11.45
C HIS A 101 -12.36 -9.09 10.08
N GLN A 102 -12.42 -10.41 9.86
CA GLN A 102 -12.08 -11.04 8.58
C GLN A 102 -13.03 -10.62 7.45
N ALA A 103 -14.34 -10.52 7.72
CA ALA A 103 -15.32 -10.04 6.74
C ALA A 103 -15.05 -8.58 6.35
N TYR A 104 -14.74 -7.72 7.31
CA TYR A 104 -14.45 -6.31 7.04
C TYR A 104 -13.09 -6.10 6.37
N ALA A 105 -12.16 -7.04 6.53
CA ALA A 105 -10.88 -7.03 5.84
C ALA A 105 -11.03 -7.08 4.29
N TRP A 106 -12.12 -7.64 3.75
CA TRP A 106 -12.45 -7.55 2.33
C TRP A 106 -12.66 -6.10 1.88
N LEU A 107 -13.40 -5.30 2.66
CA LEU A 107 -13.64 -3.89 2.34
C LEU A 107 -12.34 -3.08 2.37
N VAL A 108 -11.51 -3.33 3.39
CA VAL A 108 -10.19 -2.72 3.51
C VAL A 108 -9.33 -3.06 2.30
N GLY A 109 -9.26 -4.34 1.90
CA GLY A 109 -8.47 -4.78 0.75
C GLY A 109 -8.94 -4.17 -0.57
N PHE A 110 -10.25 -4.14 -0.84
CA PHE A 110 -10.81 -3.44 -2.00
C PHE A 110 -10.54 -1.93 -1.93
N GLY A 111 -10.60 -1.34 -0.75
CA GLY A 111 -10.24 0.06 -0.54
C GLY A 111 -8.78 0.36 -0.94
N ILE A 112 -7.85 -0.50 -0.52
CA ILE A 112 -6.44 -0.42 -0.91
C ILE A 112 -6.28 -0.57 -2.43
N ALA A 113 -7.06 -1.44 -3.08
CA ALA A 113 -7.02 -1.59 -4.55
C ALA A 113 -7.37 -0.30 -5.28
N GLY A 114 -8.39 0.44 -4.80
CA GLY A 114 -8.82 1.70 -5.40
C GLY A 114 -7.94 2.91 -5.08
N THR A 115 -7.20 2.89 -3.96
CA THR A 115 -6.33 4.00 -3.52
C THR A 115 -4.84 3.69 -3.65
N GLY A 116 -4.49 2.49 -4.09
CA GLY A 116 -3.12 1.98 -4.15
C GLY A 116 -2.46 2.12 -5.51
N PHE A 117 -1.42 1.33 -5.69
CA PHE A 117 -0.51 1.43 -6.84
C PHE A 117 -1.21 1.27 -8.20
N GLY A 118 -2.16 0.33 -8.36
CA GLY A 118 -2.77 0.03 -9.65
C GLY A 118 -3.39 1.25 -10.31
N VAL A 119 -4.31 1.90 -9.62
CA VAL A 119 -5.02 3.08 -10.13
C VAL A 119 -4.08 4.29 -10.20
N ILE A 120 -3.34 4.58 -9.12
CA ILE A 120 -2.54 5.80 -9.04
C ILE A 120 -1.35 5.79 -10.01
N LEU A 121 -0.62 4.67 -10.14
CA LEU A 121 0.49 4.61 -11.10
C LEU A 121 0.00 4.69 -12.55
N ALA A 122 -1.18 4.15 -12.85
CA ALA A 122 -1.78 4.31 -14.18
C ALA A 122 -2.07 5.79 -14.49
N VAL A 123 -2.66 6.52 -13.54
CA VAL A 123 -2.96 7.96 -13.67
C VAL A 123 -1.66 8.78 -13.82
N VAL A 124 -0.69 8.55 -12.94
CA VAL A 124 0.62 9.23 -12.96
C VAL A 124 1.36 8.93 -14.27
N GLY A 125 1.36 7.67 -14.70
CA GLY A 125 2.01 7.24 -15.94
C GLY A 125 1.40 7.87 -17.20
N ARG A 126 0.07 8.10 -17.24
CA ARG A 126 -0.62 8.79 -18.34
C ARG A 126 -0.38 10.31 -18.33
N ALA A 127 -0.22 10.91 -17.15
CA ALA A 127 0.02 12.34 -17.00
C ALA A 127 1.48 12.74 -17.20
N ALA A 128 2.42 11.80 -17.11
CA ALA A 128 3.84 12.05 -17.26
C ALA A 128 4.23 12.13 -18.75
N SER A 129 5.19 13.01 -19.08
CA SER A 129 5.85 12.98 -20.39
C SER A 129 6.71 11.71 -20.55
N ASP A 130 6.94 11.27 -21.79
CA ASP A 130 7.70 10.05 -22.07
C ASP A 130 9.08 10.07 -21.41
N ASP A 131 9.79 11.21 -21.44
CA ASP A 131 11.10 11.39 -20.81
C ASP A 131 11.08 11.24 -19.29
N ASN A 132 9.98 11.64 -18.64
CA ASN A 132 9.84 11.69 -17.19
C ASN A 132 9.06 10.49 -16.63
N ARG A 133 8.41 9.68 -17.48
CA ARG A 133 7.48 8.63 -17.07
C ARG A 133 8.11 7.62 -16.08
N SER A 134 9.30 7.13 -16.39
CA SER A 134 10.00 6.18 -15.50
C SER A 134 10.29 6.77 -14.12
N MET A 135 10.74 8.04 -14.08
CA MET A 135 11.05 8.72 -12.82
C MET A 135 9.77 9.08 -12.05
N SER A 136 8.72 9.52 -12.73
CA SER A 136 7.42 9.82 -12.09
C SER A 136 6.83 8.57 -11.42
N LEU A 137 6.89 7.42 -12.11
CA LEU A 137 6.44 6.15 -11.53
C LEU A 137 7.31 5.72 -10.34
N ALA A 138 8.64 5.90 -10.42
CA ALA A 138 9.55 5.59 -9.33
C ALA A 138 9.28 6.48 -8.10
N ILE A 139 9.05 7.80 -8.29
CA ILE A 139 8.72 8.73 -7.21
C ILE A 139 7.38 8.36 -6.56
N ALA A 140 6.36 8.03 -7.36
CA ALA A 140 5.06 7.62 -6.84
C ALA A 140 5.15 6.31 -6.05
N THR A 141 5.97 5.35 -6.52
CA THR A 141 6.21 4.09 -5.79
C THR A 141 7.00 4.35 -4.49
N ALA A 142 8.02 5.21 -4.53
CA ALA A 142 8.77 5.61 -3.34
C ALA A 142 7.89 6.32 -2.30
N ALA A 143 6.86 7.06 -2.73
CA ALA A 143 5.89 7.67 -1.81
C ALA A 143 5.08 6.62 -1.03
N GLY A 144 4.76 5.48 -1.64
CA GLY A 144 4.16 4.34 -0.91
C GLY A 144 5.09 3.78 0.16
N SER A 145 6.39 3.64 -0.16
CA SER A 145 7.41 3.24 0.81
C SER A 145 7.61 4.28 1.91
N ALA A 146 7.48 5.58 1.60
CA ALA A 146 7.48 6.63 2.62
C ALA A 146 6.27 6.48 3.57
N GLY A 147 5.09 6.12 3.04
CA GLY A 147 3.95 5.74 3.89
C GLY A 147 4.28 4.61 4.85
N GLN A 148 4.98 3.59 4.39
CA GLN A 148 5.45 2.49 5.24
C GLN A 148 6.44 2.96 6.32
N VAL A 149 7.34 3.90 6.01
CA VAL A 149 8.29 4.48 6.97
C VAL A 149 7.56 5.12 8.16
N PHE A 150 6.51 5.87 7.89
CA PHE A 150 5.79 6.62 8.93
C PHE A 150 4.63 5.85 9.54
N GLY A 151 3.98 4.95 8.79
CA GLY A 151 2.73 4.32 9.18
C GLY A 151 2.79 3.55 10.50
N ALA A 152 3.72 2.59 10.60
CA ALA A 152 3.86 1.77 11.81
C ALA A 152 4.28 2.58 13.05
N PRO A 153 5.29 3.50 13.00
CA PRO A 153 5.60 4.36 14.13
C PRO A 153 4.47 5.29 14.57
N VAL A 154 3.72 5.85 13.60
CA VAL A 154 2.55 6.70 13.91
C VAL A 154 1.46 5.88 14.58
N ALA A 155 1.19 4.65 14.10
CA ALA A 155 0.22 3.75 14.73
C ALA A 155 0.62 3.41 16.18
N GLU A 156 1.88 3.04 16.38
CA GLU A 156 2.42 2.75 17.71
C GLU A 156 2.31 3.95 18.64
N TRP A 157 2.68 5.13 18.19
CA TRP A 157 2.54 6.36 18.95
C TRP A 157 1.07 6.67 19.31
N LEU A 158 0.14 6.51 18.35
CA LEU A 158 -1.29 6.69 18.61
C LEU A 158 -1.82 5.68 19.64
N LEU A 159 -1.35 4.42 19.60
CA LEU A 159 -1.72 3.40 20.58
C LEU A 159 -1.26 3.72 22.01
N THR A 160 -0.27 4.58 22.19
CA THR A 160 0.08 5.07 23.54
C THR A 160 -0.90 6.10 24.08
N MET A 161 -1.71 6.71 23.23
CA MET A 161 -2.65 7.80 23.58
C MET A 161 -4.12 7.37 23.55
N MET A 162 -4.47 6.40 22.73
CA MET A 162 -5.85 6.00 22.51
C MET A 162 -5.97 4.50 22.22
N SER A 163 -7.19 3.97 22.36
CA SER A 163 -7.46 2.56 22.03
C SER A 163 -7.27 2.27 20.54
N TRP A 164 -7.00 1.02 20.19
CA TRP A 164 -6.82 0.60 18.79
C TRP A 164 -8.06 0.90 17.92
N GLN A 165 -9.27 0.83 18.50
CA GLN A 165 -10.52 1.21 17.82
C GLN A 165 -10.47 2.68 17.39
N MET A 166 -10.03 3.56 18.29
CA MET A 166 -9.90 4.99 17.99
C MET A 166 -8.82 5.27 16.95
N VAL A 167 -7.74 4.47 16.93
CA VAL A 167 -6.71 4.58 15.90
C VAL A 167 -7.27 4.20 14.53
N PHE A 168 -8.10 3.14 14.42
CA PHE A 168 -8.77 2.78 13.17
C PHE A 168 -9.73 3.88 12.69
N MET A 169 -10.46 4.50 13.58
CA MET A 169 -11.31 5.67 13.26
C MET A 169 -10.50 6.86 12.76
N THR A 170 -9.34 7.12 13.39
CA THR A 170 -8.41 8.18 12.96
C THR A 170 -7.86 7.88 11.57
N PHE A 171 -7.52 6.64 11.28
CA PHE A 171 -7.08 6.22 9.96
C PHE A 171 -8.19 6.33 8.91
N ALA A 172 -9.43 5.96 9.26
CA ALA A 172 -10.58 6.16 8.39
C ALA A 172 -10.77 7.65 8.05
N ALA A 173 -10.64 8.53 9.04
CA ALA A 173 -10.70 9.98 8.84
C ALA A 173 -9.56 10.48 7.96
N ALA A 174 -8.34 9.98 8.12
CA ALA A 174 -7.18 10.33 7.28
C ALA A 174 -7.38 9.88 5.81
N ILE A 175 -7.91 8.66 5.59
CA ILE A 175 -8.26 8.15 4.25
C ILE A 175 -9.33 9.04 3.59
N MET A 176 -10.33 9.48 4.32
CA MET A 176 -11.35 10.39 3.78
C MET A 176 -10.77 11.80 3.55
N ALA A 177 -9.93 12.30 4.44
CA ALA A 177 -9.31 13.62 4.32
C ALA A 177 -8.38 13.73 3.10
N MET A 178 -7.68 12.65 2.70
CA MET A 178 -6.85 12.69 1.50
C MET A 178 -7.63 13.00 0.23
N LEU A 179 -8.95 12.72 0.18
CA LEU A 179 -9.82 13.03 -0.95
C LEU A 179 -9.95 14.54 -1.21
N LEU A 180 -9.66 15.39 -0.22
CA LEU A 180 -9.66 16.85 -0.39
C LEU A 180 -8.61 17.32 -1.43
N THR A 181 -7.58 16.52 -1.66
CA THR A 181 -6.55 16.82 -2.68
C THR A 181 -6.95 16.38 -4.09
N LEU A 182 -7.97 15.51 -4.21
CA LEU A 182 -8.38 14.89 -5.47
C LEU A 182 -8.80 15.88 -6.59
N PRO A 183 -9.40 17.06 -6.32
CA PRO A 183 -9.70 18.03 -7.34
C PRO A 183 -8.48 18.51 -8.14
N LEU A 184 -7.29 18.45 -7.55
CA LEU A 184 -6.02 18.82 -8.20
C LEU A 184 -5.49 17.74 -9.15
N MET A 185 -5.99 16.50 -9.04
CA MET A 185 -5.59 15.37 -9.90
C MET A 185 -6.35 15.40 -11.22
N ARG A 186 -5.79 16.08 -12.23
CA ARG A 186 -6.37 16.17 -13.58
C ARG A 186 -5.45 15.45 -14.57
N ALA A 187 -5.76 14.19 -14.87
CA ALA A 187 -5.07 13.42 -15.90
C ALA A 187 -5.90 13.37 -17.21
N PRO A 188 -5.25 13.26 -18.37
CA PRO A 188 -5.96 13.01 -19.63
C PRO A 188 -6.70 11.67 -19.55
N VAL A 189 -7.94 11.65 -19.99
CA VAL A 189 -8.71 10.42 -20.18
C VAL A 189 -8.33 9.86 -21.55
N THR A 190 -7.56 8.79 -21.58
CA THR A 190 -7.22 8.07 -22.82
C THR A 190 -7.84 6.66 -22.78
N ALA A 191 -9.15 6.60 -22.65
CA ALA A 191 -9.86 5.35 -22.90
C ALA A 191 -9.94 5.12 -24.40
N ASN A 192 -9.22 4.15 -24.92
CA ASN A 192 -9.40 3.67 -26.30
C ASN A 192 -10.72 2.87 -26.30
N LYS A 193 -11.77 3.38 -26.96
CA LYS A 193 -13.10 2.74 -26.99
C LYS A 193 -13.06 1.27 -27.41
N ALA A 194 -12.10 0.90 -28.25
CA ALA A 194 -11.92 -0.48 -28.72
C ALA A 194 -11.46 -1.45 -27.60
N GLU A 195 -10.70 -0.99 -26.59
CA GLU A 195 -10.24 -1.81 -25.47
C GLU A 195 -11.34 -2.02 -24.42
N LEU A 196 -12.37 -1.17 -24.40
CA LEU A 196 -13.52 -1.29 -23.51
C LEU A 196 -14.53 -2.38 -23.92
N GLU A 197 -14.41 -2.93 -25.13
CA GLU A 197 -15.31 -3.96 -25.66
C GLU A 197 -14.86 -5.40 -25.31
N GLU A 198 -13.57 -5.61 -24.99
CA GLU A 198 -13.10 -6.92 -24.52
C GLU A 198 -13.55 -7.19 -23.07
N SER A 199 -14.05 -8.37 -22.79
CA SER A 199 -14.40 -8.74 -21.42
C SER A 199 -13.13 -8.93 -20.57
N MET A 200 -13.21 -8.60 -19.28
CA MET A 200 -12.10 -8.78 -18.33
C MET A 200 -11.52 -10.21 -18.39
N GLY A 201 -12.39 -11.23 -18.52
CA GLY A 201 -11.96 -12.62 -18.64
C GLY A 201 -11.11 -12.88 -19.88
N GLN A 202 -11.46 -12.30 -21.02
CA GLN A 202 -10.71 -12.45 -22.27
C GLN A 202 -9.33 -11.78 -22.16
N ILE A 203 -9.27 -10.60 -21.56
CA ILE A 203 -8.00 -9.88 -21.31
C ILE A 203 -7.08 -10.71 -20.41
N LEU A 204 -7.60 -11.27 -19.31
CA LEU A 204 -6.84 -12.13 -18.41
C LEU A 204 -6.33 -13.41 -19.09
N VAL A 205 -7.18 -14.10 -19.85
CA VAL A 205 -6.77 -15.29 -20.59
C VAL A 205 -5.68 -14.96 -21.60
N LYS A 206 -5.80 -13.85 -22.33
CA LYS A 206 -4.80 -13.39 -23.30
C LYS A 206 -3.48 -13.07 -22.60
N ALA A 207 -3.52 -12.39 -21.44
CA ALA A 207 -2.32 -12.06 -20.65
C ALA A 207 -1.59 -13.32 -20.17
N PHE A 208 -2.31 -14.29 -19.58
CA PHE A 208 -1.69 -15.54 -19.08
C PHE A 208 -1.24 -16.50 -20.19
N ARG A 209 -1.66 -16.30 -21.44
CA ARG A 209 -1.10 -17.01 -22.60
C ARG A 209 0.29 -16.49 -23.03
N ASP A 210 0.65 -15.27 -22.61
CA ASP A 210 1.99 -14.70 -22.84
C ASP A 210 2.96 -15.22 -21.76
N PRO A 211 4.00 -16.00 -22.13
CA PRO A 211 4.99 -16.50 -21.17
C PRO A 211 5.71 -15.39 -20.41
N SER A 212 5.96 -14.25 -21.07
CA SER A 212 6.62 -13.11 -20.42
C SER A 212 5.78 -12.53 -19.32
N PHE A 213 4.46 -12.38 -19.55
CA PHE A 213 3.52 -11.93 -18.53
C PHE A 213 3.46 -12.90 -17.36
N THR A 214 3.35 -14.22 -17.65
CA THR A 214 3.26 -15.26 -16.63
C THR A 214 4.51 -15.31 -15.76
N LEU A 215 5.72 -15.19 -16.34
CA LEU A 215 6.97 -15.16 -15.59
C LEU A 215 7.08 -13.91 -14.70
N ILE A 216 6.68 -12.74 -15.20
CA ILE A 216 6.64 -11.50 -14.42
C ILE A 216 5.62 -11.65 -13.29
N PHE A 217 4.45 -12.21 -13.54
CA PHE A 217 3.42 -12.46 -12.54
C PHE A 217 3.94 -13.35 -11.40
N LEU A 218 4.65 -14.45 -11.71
CA LEU A 218 5.24 -15.35 -10.72
C LEU A 218 6.32 -14.66 -9.87
N GLY A 219 7.15 -13.82 -10.49
CA GLY A 219 8.13 -13.01 -9.77
C GLY A 219 7.46 -12.04 -8.79
N PHE A 220 6.44 -11.31 -9.24
CA PHE A 220 5.66 -10.40 -8.38
C PHE A 220 4.90 -11.15 -7.29
N PHE A 221 4.40 -12.35 -7.54
CA PHE A 221 3.75 -13.18 -6.53
C PHE A 221 4.72 -13.49 -5.37
N SER A 222 5.95 -13.91 -5.67
CA SER A 222 6.98 -14.16 -4.66
C SER A 222 7.29 -12.91 -3.82
N CYS A 223 7.47 -11.76 -4.47
CA CYS A 223 7.68 -10.48 -3.80
C CYS A 223 6.48 -10.08 -2.93
N GLY A 224 5.27 -10.22 -3.45
CA GLY A 224 4.03 -9.91 -2.72
C GLY A 224 3.84 -10.78 -1.48
N TYR A 225 4.14 -12.08 -1.58
CA TYR A 225 4.11 -13.03 -0.47
C TYR A 225 5.08 -12.60 0.65
N GLN A 226 6.34 -12.33 0.30
CA GLN A 226 7.36 -11.89 1.26
C GLN A 226 6.95 -10.58 1.96
N LEU A 227 6.50 -9.59 1.20
CA LEU A 227 6.08 -8.30 1.74
C LEU A 227 4.87 -8.44 2.67
N GLY A 228 3.88 -9.25 2.29
CA GLY A 228 2.70 -9.53 3.10
C GLY A 228 3.06 -10.21 4.42
N PHE A 229 3.92 -11.24 4.36
CA PHE A 229 4.39 -11.97 5.54
C PHE A 229 5.15 -11.05 6.51
N ILE A 230 6.12 -10.28 6.02
CA ILE A 230 6.90 -9.36 6.86
C ILE A 230 5.98 -8.31 7.50
N THR A 231 5.10 -7.69 6.73
CA THR A 231 4.21 -6.64 7.26
C THR A 231 3.26 -7.17 8.34
N ALA A 232 2.79 -8.40 8.18
CA ALA A 232 1.84 -9.01 9.11
C ALA A 232 2.49 -9.52 10.40
N HIS A 233 3.65 -10.17 10.29
CA HIS A 233 4.20 -10.96 11.38
C HIS A 233 5.46 -10.37 12.02
N PHE A 234 6.23 -9.57 11.29
CA PHE A 234 7.52 -9.08 11.75
C PHE A 234 7.46 -8.21 13.01
N PRO A 235 6.50 -7.29 13.19
CA PRO A 235 6.38 -6.53 14.44
C PRO A 235 6.16 -7.42 15.66
N ALA A 236 5.26 -8.40 15.56
CA ALA A 236 4.99 -9.34 16.65
C ALA A 236 6.20 -10.26 16.92
N PHE A 237 6.86 -10.75 15.87
CA PHE A 237 8.07 -11.57 15.97
C PHE A 237 9.19 -10.83 16.71
N VAL A 238 9.45 -9.57 16.38
CA VAL A 238 10.44 -8.74 17.07
C VAL A 238 10.09 -8.58 18.54
N THR A 239 8.80 -8.31 18.83
CA THR A 239 8.31 -8.13 20.20
C THR A 239 8.56 -9.37 21.07
N GLU A 240 8.45 -10.55 20.50
CA GLU A 240 8.62 -11.82 21.24
C GLU A 240 10.08 -12.25 21.41
N LEU A 241 10.88 -12.02 20.36
CA LEU A 241 12.26 -12.50 20.33
C LEU A 241 13.22 -11.60 21.13
N CYS A 242 12.99 -10.28 21.11
CA CYS A 242 13.94 -9.34 21.70
C CYS A 242 13.81 -9.17 23.22
N GLY A 243 12.74 -9.71 23.84
CA GLY A 243 12.50 -9.52 25.26
C GLY A 243 12.32 -8.04 25.65
N PRO A 244 12.18 -7.73 26.94
CA PRO A 244 11.97 -6.35 27.40
C PRO A 244 13.20 -5.48 27.14
N ILE A 245 12.97 -4.25 26.70
CA ILE A 245 14.05 -3.25 26.51
C ILE A 245 14.48 -2.73 27.88
N LEU A 246 15.76 -2.97 28.22
CA LEU A 246 16.30 -2.57 29.51
C LEU A 246 16.49 -1.06 29.62
N PRO A 247 16.04 -0.41 30.70
CA PRO A 247 16.32 0.99 30.97
C PRO A 247 17.82 1.26 30.97
N GLY A 248 18.25 2.33 30.27
CA GLY A 248 19.66 2.69 30.14
C GLY A 248 20.43 1.91 29.06
N GLY A 249 19.81 0.95 28.37
CA GLY A 249 20.39 0.28 27.22
C GLY A 249 20.44 1.19 25.97
N VAL A 250 21.20 0.76 24.94
CA VAL A 250 21.39 1.53 23.70
C VAL A 250 20.04 1.87 23.05
N LEU A 251 19.12 0.91 22.96
CA LEU A 251 17.79 1.12 22.36
C LEU A 251 16.97 2.16 23.14
N HIS A 252 16.98 2.05 24.48
CA HIS A 252 16.29 3.01 25.34
C HIS A 252 16.83 4.44 25.18
N ASN A 253 18.15 4.59 25.08
CA ASN A 253 18.80 5.88 24.94
C ASN A 253 18.53 6.58 23.60
N ILE A 254 18.19 5.83 22.55
CA ILE A 254 17.77 6.38 21.25
C ILE A 254 16.24 6.52 21.14
N GLY A 255 15.50 6.37 22.27
CA GLY A 255 14.06 6.61 22.33
C GLY A 255 13.19 5.38 22.02
N ILE A 256 13.76 4.20 21.82
CA ILE A 256 13.00 2.95 21.64
C ILE A 256 12.79 2.32 23.03
N THR A 257 11.62 2.56 23.61
CA THR A 257 11.32 2.18 24.99
C THR A 257 10.53 0.87 25.12
N SER A 258 9.99 0.36 24.01
CA SER A 258 9.23 -0.90 23.96
C SER A 258 9.64 -1.77 22.79
N THR A 259 9.43 -3.08 22.88
CA THR A 259 9.67 -4.03 21.77
C THR A 259 8.69 -3.84 20.62
N SER A 260 7.48 -3.34 20.90
CA SER A 260 6.51 -2.94 19.90
C SER A 260 7.03 -1.75 19.08
N ALA A 261 7.59 -0.72 19.73
CA ALA A 261 8.26 0.39 19.06
C ALA A 261 9.46 -0.07 18.20
N LEU A 262 10.23 -1.06 18.69
CA LEU A 262 11.31 -1.67 17.91
C LEU A 262 10.78 -2.35 16.64
N GLY A 263 9.67 -3.08 16.72
CA GLY A 263 8.99 -3.68 15.57
C GLY A 263 8.54 -2.63 14.55
N ALA A 264 7.97 -1.52 15.03
CA ALA A 264 7.55 -0.41 14.16
C ALA A 264 8.75 0.26 13.46
N VAL A 265 9.86 0.49 14.19
CA VAL A 265 11.11 1.04 13.62
C VAL A 265 11.70 0.09 12.58
N ALA A 266 11.67 -1.22 12.80
CA ALA A 266 12.16 -2.20 11.84
C ALA A 266 11.37 -2.14 10.51
N ILE A 267 10.04 -2.01 10.55
CA ILE A 267 9.21 -1.78 9.35
C ILE A 267 9.60 -0.46 8.67
N SER A 268 9.90 0.59 9.42
CA SER A 268 10.36 1.86 8.87
C SER A 268 11.68 1.75 8.13
N LEU A 269 12.64 0.99 8.66
CA LEU A 269 13.93 0.74 7.99
C LEU A 269 13.75 -0.02 6.67
N ILE A 270 12.83 -0.97 6.61
CA ILE A 270 12.47 -1.65 5.36
C ILE A 270 11.90 -0.63 4.36
N GLY A 271 11.00 0.26 4.81
CA GLY A 271 10.46 1.33 3.98
C GLY A 271 11.54 2.28 3.43
N LEU A 272 12.51 2.67 4.25
CA LEU A 272 13.65 3.49 3.83
C LEU A 272 14.51 2.79 2.77
N ALA A 273 14.85 1.52 2.98
CA ALA A 273 15.58 0.72 2.01
C ALA A 273 14.81 0.61 0.68
N ASN A 274 13.48 0.44 0.73
CA ASN A 274 12.63 0.41 -0.45
C ASN A 274 12.62 1.75 -1.21
N ILE A 275 12.64 2.89 -0.51
CA ILE A 275 12.74 4.21 -1.17
C ILE A 275 14.03 4.30 -1.98
N VAL A 276 15.16 3.97 -1.36
CA VAL A 276 16.48 3.99 -2.03
C VAL A 276 16.48 3.04 -3.22
N GLY A 277 16.03 1.81 -3.04
CA GLY A 277 15.95 0.79 -4.09
C GLY A 277 15.06 1.24 -5.26
N THR A 278 13.89 1.77 -4.98
CA THR A 278 12.92 2.21 -6.01
C THR A 278 13.44 3.40 -6.83
N LEU A 279 14.04 4.39 -6.18
CA LEU A 279 14.64 5.55 -6.86
C LEU A 279 15.85 5.13 -7.70
N THR A 280 16.68 4.24 -7.17
CA THR A 280 17.82 3.66 -7.90
C THR A 280 17.35 2.88 -9.11
N ALA A 281 16.33 2.03 -8.98
CA ALA A 281 15.73 1.29 -10.08
C ALA A 281 15.12 2.23 -11.14
N GLY A 282 14.44 3.30 -10.72
CA GLY A 282 13.90 4.33 -11.61
C GLY A 282 14.98 5.05 -12.41
N TRP A 283 16.11 5.38 -11.77
CA TRP A 283 17.27 5.98 -12.42
C TRP A 283 17.96 4.98 -13.39
N ALA A 284 18.18 3.75 -12.93
CA ALA A 284 18.81 2.71 -13.74
C ALA A 284 17.96 2.33 -14.96
N GLY A 285 16.63 2.33 -14.82
CA GLY A 285 15.68 2.04 -15.90
C GLY A 285 15.70 3.04 -17.07
N LYS A 286 16.35 4.22 -16.89
CA LYS A 286 16.64 5.16 -17.99
C LYS A 286 17.91 4.81 -18.76
N ARG A 287 18.84 4.06 -18.17
CA ARG A 287 20.19 3.80 -18.73
C ARG A 287 20.39 2.36 -19.20
N PHE A 288 19.70 1.42 -18.56
CA PHE A 288 19.88 -0.01 -18.79
C PHE A 288 18.60 -0.67 -19.31
N SER A 289 18.74 -1.82 -19.94
CA SER A 289 17.60 -2.62 -20.39
C SER A 289 16.75 -3.07 -19.19
N LYS A 290 15.46 -2.75 -19.22
CA LYS A 290 14.50 -3.11 -18.15
C LYS A 290 14.44 -4.61 -17.88
N LYS A 291 14.64 -5.45 -18.93
CA LYS A 291 14.67 -6.91 -18.81
C LYS A 291 15.79 -7.39 -17.89
N TYR A 292 17.01 -6.88 -18.10
CA TYR A 292 18.17 -7.29 -17.29
C TYR A 292 18.13 -6.71 -15.88
N LEU A 293 17.59 -5.48 -15.73
CA LEU A 293 17.38 -4.90 -14.41
C LEU A 293 16.38 -5.74 -13.59
N LEU A 294 15.27 -6.15 -14.21
CA LEU A 294 14.27 -6.97 -13.55
C LEU A 294 14.87 -8.33 -13.12
N ALA A 295 15.64 -8.97 -14.02
CA ALA A 295 16.32 -10.23 -13.71
C ALA A 295 17.37 -10.11 -12.58
N GLY A 296 18.00 -8.94 -12.43
CA GLY A 296 18.95 -8.68 -11.34
C GLY A 296 18.33 -8.32 -10.01
N ILE A 297 17.07 -7.90 -9.98
CA ILE A 297 16.30 -7.60 -8.76
C ILE A 297 15.71 -8.87 -8.14
N TYR A 298 15.33 -9.85 -8.94
CA TYR A 298 14.81 -11.16 -8.54
C TYR A 298 15.90 -12.23 -8.50
#